data_aefe41706a1c9be78973b743e7f9e1dc
#
_entry.id   aefe41706a1c9be78973b743e7f9e1dc
#
_cell.length_a   1.000
_cell.length_b   1.000
_cell.length_c   1.000
_cell.angle_alpha   90.00
_cell.angle_beta   90.00
_cell.angle_gamma   90.00
#
_symmetry.space_group_name_H-M   'P 1'
#
loop_
_entity.id
_entity.type
_entity.pdbx_description
1 polymer ?
#
loop_
_entity_poly.entity_id
_entity_poly.type
_entity_poly.pdbx_seq_one_letter_code
_entity_poly.pdbx_strand_id
1 'polypeptide(L)'
;NCFCLSVKIGVLAINLTYTDLYDRSQCTMKPESKLWQKIKKNTPKIQWTRLESWSSFGTPDLLGYNDNCGFFMCEMKIARGPKISFSPHQKLFHVTRPKRNFIIVQDASLGHVKLYESSSIHGLLVDHRETPSLAIDDWQHIERLLLAAHSDA
;
A
#
# COMPACT_ATOMS: atom_id res chain seq x y z
N ASN A 1 -9.72 -43.18 -3.98
CA ASN A 1 -8.65 -43.99 -4.57
C ASN A 1 -7.47 -43.11 -4.87
N CYS A 2 -6.55 -42.95 -3.88
CA CYS A 2 -5.28 -42.28 -4.06
C CYS A 2 -4.24 -43.30 -4.53
N PHE A 3 -3.68 -43.10 -5.72
CA PHE A 3 -2.53 -43.85 -6.18
C PHE A 3 -1.26 -43.27 -5.57
N CYS A 4 -0.63 -44.07 -4.72
CA CYS A 4 0.67 -43.80 -4.14
C CYS A 4 1.75 -44.36 -5.08
N LEU A 5 2.48 -43.52 -5.80
CA LEU A 5 3.64 -43.93 -6.58
C LEU A 5 4.88 -43.86 -5.70
N SER A 6 5.33 -45.01 -5.22
CA SER A 6 6.62 -45.14 -4.55
C SER A 6 7.73 -45.29 -5.58
N VAL A 7 8.59 -44.32 -5.70
CA VAL A 7 9.87 -44.43 -6.40
C VAL A 7 10.96 -44.67 -5.35
N LYS A 8 11.46 -45.87 -5.26
CA LYS A 8 12.66 -46.20 -4.49
C LYS A 8 13.90 -45.91 -5.28
N ILE A 9 14.62 -44.87 -4.91
CA ILE A 9 16.04 -44.65 -5.30
C ILE A 9 16.79 -44.44 -3.98
N GLY A 10 17.87 -45.15 -3.82
CA GLY A 10 18.57 -45.43 -2.57
C GLY A 10 19.04 -44.22 -1.75
N VAL A 11 19.01 -44.49 -0.45
CA VAL A 11 19.69 -43.80 0.67
C VAL A 11 19.28 -42.36 0.92
N LEU A 12 18.49 -42.21 1.99
CA LEU A 12 17.84 -41.03 2.58
C LEU A 12 16.46 -40.71 1.99
N ALA A 13 15.46 -41.42 2.52
CA ALA A 13 14.05 -41.05 2.30
C ALA A 13 13.76 -39.72 3.03
N ILE A 14 13.85 -38.62 2.32
CA ILE A 14 13.21 -37.39 2.76
C ILE A 14 11.74 -37.56 2.41
N ASN A 15 10.91 -37.86 3.41
CA ASN A 15 9.47 -37.80 3.26
C ASN A 15 9.00 -36.36 3.05
N LEU A 16 9.17 -35.84 1.84
CA LEU A 16 8.52 -34.60 1.43
C LEU A 16 7.05 -34.94 1.17
N THR A 17 6.18 -34.54 2.07
CA THR A 17 4.74 -34.66 1.85
C THR A 17 4.31 -33.63 0.78
N TYR A 18 3.24 -33.92 0.05
CA TYR A 18 2.65 -33.02 -0.96
C TYR A 18 2.34 -31.63 -0.37
N THR A 19 2.10 -31.54 0.94
CA THR A 19 1.95 -30.29 1.70
C THR A 19 3.23 -29.49 1.76
N ASP A 20 4.42 -30.09 1.85
CA ASP A 20 5.71 -29.37 1.88
C ASP A 20 6.07 -28.75 0.54
N LEU A 21 5.60 -29.34 -0.56
CA LEU A 21 5.78 -28.78 -1.92
C LEU A 21 4.78 -27.65 -2.20
N TYR A 22 3.57 -27.72 -1.60
CA TYR A 22 2.55 -26.68 -1.76
C TYR A 22 2.89 -25.41 -0.93
N ASP A 23 3.56 -25.57 0.21
CA ASP A 23 3.94 -24.44 1.07
C ASP A 23 5.14 -23.65 0.52
N ARG A 24 5.94 -24.22 -0.39
CA ARG A 24 7.01 -23.50 -1.10
C ARG A 24 6.53 -22.61 -2.26
N SER A 25 5.30 -22.76 -2.69
CA SER A 25 4.63 -21.85 -3.63
C SER A 25 3.86 -20.74 -2.93
N GLN A 26 4.23 -20.35 -1.72
CA GLN A 26 3.80 -19.06 -1.20
C GLN A 26 4.34 -17.99 -2.15
N CYS A 27 3.53 -17.66 -3.14
CA CYS A 27 3.67 -16.48 -3.96
C CYS A 27 3.84 -15.33 -2.97
N THR A 28 5.09 -14.89 -2.76
CA THR A 28 5.38 -13.80 -1.82
C THR A 28 4.69 -12.57 -2.37
N MET A 29 3.53 -12.23 -1.79
CA MET A 29 2.75 -11.08 -2.24
C MET A 29 3.69 -9.86 -2.32
N LYS A 30 3.61 -9.14 -3.43
CA LYS A 30 4.39 -7.91 -3.62
C LYS A 30 4.15 -6.97 -2.43
N PRO A 31 5.16 -6.21 -1.98
CA PRO A 31 5.04 -5.30 -0.84
C PRO A 31 3.85 -4.34 -0.94
N GLU A 32 3.58 -3.82 -2.14
CA GLU A 32 2.42 -2.95 -2.43
C GLU A 32 1.08 -3.67 -2.19
N SER A 33 1.00 -4.95 -2.58
CA SER A 33 -0.20 -5.76 -2.32
C SER A 33 -0.43 -5.99 -0.83
N LYS A 34 0.66 -6.16 -0.05
CA LYS A 34 0.58 -6.27 1.42
C LYS A 34 0.11 -4.96 2.05
N LEU A 35 0.65 -3.82 1.60
CA LEU A 35 0.21 -2.50 2.07
C LEU A 35 -1.28 -2.28 1.73
N TRP A 36 -1.70 -2.60 0.52
CA TRP A 36 -3.10 -2.54 0.12
C TRP A 36 -4.03 -3.34 1.04
N GLN A 37 -3.67 -4.59 1.38
CA GLN A 37 -4.45 -5.40 2.31
C GLN A 37 -4.51 -4.78 3.71
N LYS A 38 -3.40 -4.19 4.19
CA LYS A 38 -3.37 -3.47 5.47
C LYS A 38 -4.32 -2.28 5.46
N ILE A 39 -4.30 -1.46 4.42
CA ILE A 39 -5.19 -0.30 4.27
C ILE A 39 -6.65 -0.76 4.37
N LYS A 40 -7.09 -1.69 3.53
CA LYS A 40 -8.48 -2.18 3.54
C LYS A 40 -8.91 -2.72 4.89
N LYS A 41 -8.05 -3.51 5.53
CA LYS A 41 -8.36 -4.14 6.81
C LYS A 41 -8.53 -3.13 7.93
N ASN A 42 -7.72 -2.07 7.94
CA ASN A 42 -7.60 -1.15 9.07
C ASN A 42 -8.39 0.16 8.88
N THR A 43 -9.01 0.36 7.71
CA THR A 43 -9.88 1.52 7.43
C THR A 43 -11.25 1.05 6.92
N PRO A 44 -12.03 0.32 7.75
CA PRO A 44 -13.27 -0.34 7.32
C PRO A 44 -14.42 0.62 6.97
N LYS A 45 -14.35 1.88 7.42
CA LYS A 45 -15.37 2.90 7.12
C LYS A 45 -15.21 3.53 5.74
N ILE A 46 -14.13 3.19 5.03
CA ILE A 46 -13.83 3.73 3.70
C ILE A 46 -14.09 2.65 2.64
N GLN A 47 -14.89 2.98 1.66
CA GLN A 47 -15.07 2.16 0.46
C GLN A 47 -13.91 2.45 -0.49
N TRP A 48 -13.02 1.48 -0.65
CA TRP A 48 -11.84 1.61 -1.48
C TRP A 48 -12.01 0.98 -2.86
N THR A 49 -11.62 1.71 -3.88
CA THR A 49 -11.44 1.20 -5.25
C THR A 49 -9.98 1.34 -5.63
N ARG A 50 -9.35 0.24 -6.03
CA ARG A 50 -8.00 0.27 -6.60
C ARG A 50 -8.10 0.68 -8.07
N LEU A 51 -7.36 1.73 -8.43
CA LEU A 51 -7.32 2.23 -9.79
C LEU A 51 -6.17 1.57 -10.54
N GLU A 52 -6.51 0.75 -11.53
CA GLU A 52 -5.54 0.19 -12.48
C GLU A 52 -5.63 1.01 -13.76
N SER A 53 -4.85 2.09 -13.83
CA SER A 53 -4.97 3.00 -14.95
C SER A 53 -3.88 2.75 -15.98
N TRP A 54 -4.26 2.14 -17.10
CA TRP A 54 -3.44 1.98 -18.29
C TRP A 54 -3.38 3.27 -19.13
N SER A 55 -4.32 4.18 -18.95
CA SER A 55 -4.51 5.34 -19.82
C SER A 55 -4.31 6.70 -19.16
N SER A 56 -4.29 6.81 -17.83
CA SER A 56 -4.09 8.08 -17.12
C SER A 56 -2.80 8.05 -16.32
N PHE A 57 -1.74 8.58 -16.91
CA PHE A 57 -0.45 8.69 -16.26
C PHE A 57 -0.53 9.58 -15.02
N GLY A 58 -0.05 9.07 -13.87
CA GLY A 58 0.09 9.84 -12.64
C GLY A 58 -1.13 9.88 -11.74
N THR A 59 -2.25 9.24 -12.12
CA THR A 59 -3.40 9.07 -11.21
C THR A 59 -2.99 8.23 -10.01
N PRO A 60 -3.37 8.62 -8.78
CA PRO A 60 -3.10 7.82 -7.57
C PRO A 60 -3.71 6.42 -7.62
N ASP A 61 -3.11 5.49 -6.89
CA ASP A 61 -3.46 4.06 -6.91
C ASP A 61 -4.85 3.73 -6.37
N LEU A 62 -5.38 4.58 -5.47
CA LEU A 62 -6.61 4.32 -4.74
C LEU A 62 -7.59 5.49 -4.82
N LEU A 63 -8.86 5.14 -5.02
CA LEU A 63 -10.00 6.02 -4.81
C LEU A 63 -10.71 5.57 -3.53
N GLY A 64 -10.80 6.46 -2.54
CA GLY A 64 -11.57 6.27 -1.33
C GLY A 64 -12.90 6.98 -1.41
N TYR A 65 -13.94 6.40 -0.82
CA TYR A 65 -15.27 6.99 -0.71
C TYR A 65 -15.88 6.70 0.66
N ASN A 66 -16.59 7.69 1.19
CA ASN A 66 -17.49 7.53 2.32
C ASN A 66 -18.66 8.51 2.17
N ASP A 67 -19.86 8.11 2.59
CA ASP A 67 -21.08 8.91 2.40
C ASP A 67 -21.01 10.30 3.03
N ASN A 68 -20.30 10.46 4.14
CA ASN A 68 -20.18 11.73 4.86
C ASN A 68 -19.13 12.66 4.26
N CYS A 69 -18.11 12.10 3.63
CA CYS A 69 -16.96 12.86 3.14
C CYS A 69 -16.80 12.87 1.61
N GLY A 70 -17.53 12.00 0.89
CA GLY A 70 -17.43 11.85 -0.55
C GLY A 70 -16.12 11.21 -1.00
N PHE A 71 -15.64 11.57 -2.20
CA PHE A 71 -14.45 10.97 -2.80
C PHE A 71 -13.15 11.69 -2.40
N PHE A 72 -12.10 10.91 -2.24
CA PHE A 72 -10.72 11.37 -2.11
C PHE A 72 -9.76 10.36 -2.75
N MET A 73 -8.53 10.77 -3.02
CA MET A 73 -7.54 9.93 -3.67
C MET A 73 -6.37 9.63 -2.73
N CYS A 74 -5.74 8.49 -2.93
CA CYS A 74 -4.60 8.09 -2.13
C CYS A 74 -3.56 7.34 -2.98
N GLU A 75 -2.33 7.82 -2.98
CA GLU A 75 -1.17 7.14 -3.56
C GLU A 75 -0.54 6.20 -2.54
N MET A 76 -0.15 4.99 -2.96
CA MET A 76 0.59 4.06 -2.13
C MET A 76 2.07 4.04 -2.51
N LYS A 77 2.95 4.09 -1.52
CA LYS A 77 4.40 3.98 -1.73
C LYS A 77 5.06 3.04 -0.73
N ILE A 78 6.00 2.24 -1.24
CA ILE A 78 6.92 1.46 -0.42
C ILE A 78 8.28 2.13 -0.47
N ALA A 79 8.71 2.71 0.64
CA ALA A 79 10.02 3.31 0.78
C ALA A 79 11.04 2.25 1.22
N ARG A 80 12.18 2.15 0.54
CA ARG A 80 13.31 1.29 0.90
C ARG A 80 14.51 2.09 1.42
N GLY A 81 14.38 3.39 1.50
CA GLY A 81 15.38 4.35 1.94
C GLY A 81 14.71 5.69 2.20
N PRO A 82 15.45 6.76 2.49
CA PRO A 82 14.89 8.04 2.88
C PRO A 82 14.07 8.72 1.76
N LYS A 83 14.42 8.49 0.50
CA LYS A 83 13.77 9.13 -0.65
C LYS A 83 12.66 8.26 -1.24
N ILE A 84 11.54 8.88 -1.60
CA ILE A 84 10.46 8.23 -2.31
C ILE A 84 10.52 8.64 -3.79
N SER A 85 10.38 7.64 -4.66
CA SER A 85 10.34 7.87 -6.11
C SER A 85 8.90 8.10 -6.58
N PHE A 86 8.72 9.18 -7.33
CA PHE A 86 7.49 9.48 -8.05
C PHE A 86 7.81 9.71 -9.53
N SER A 87 6.93 9.24 -10.41
CA SER A 87 7.04 9.59 -11.83
C SER A 87 6.77 11.10 -12.04
N PRO A 88 7.22 11.69 -13.16
CA PRO A 88 6.92 13.11 -13.45
C PRO A 88 5.42 13.41 -13.43
N HIS A 89 4.58 12.47 -13.92
CA HIS A 89 3.13 12.60 -13.96
C HIS A 89 2.50 12.53 -12.55
N GLN A 90 2.99 11.64 -11.68
CA GLN A 90 2.56 11.60 -10.28
C GLN A 90 2.91 12.90 -9.56
N LYS A 91 4.12 13.43 -9.74
CA LYS A 91 4.52 14.72 -9.17
C LYS A 91 3.58 15.84 -9.61
N LEU A 92 3.32 15.93 -10.91
CA LEU A 92 2.41 16.92 -11.46
C LEU A 92 1.01 16.79 -10.87
N PHE A 93 0.49 15.56 -10.78
CA PHE A 93 -0.83 15.28 -10.21
C PHE A 93 -0.94 15.79 -8.78
N HIS A 94 0.01 15.44 -7.92
CA HIS A 94 0.00 15.83 -6.51
C HIS A 94 0.19 17.33 -6.31
N VAL A 95 1.02 17.98 -7.11
CA VAL A 95 1.25 19.45 -7.04
C VAL A 95 0.01 20.21 -7.51
N THR A 96 -0.64 19.76 -8.58
CA THR A 96 -1.79 20.49 -9.16
C THR A 96 -3.11 20.20 -8.47
N ARG A 97 -3.20 19.08 -7.72
CA ARG A 97 -4.42 18.63 -7.03
C ARG A 97 -4.14 18.26 -5.58
N PRO A 98 -3.71 19.23 -4.74
CA PRO A 98 -3.31 18.92 -3.36
C PRO A 98 -4.49 18.59 -2.45
N LYS A 99 -5.70 19.11 -2.76
CA LYS A 99 -6.88 18.90 -1.92
C LYS A 99 -7.44 17.49 -2.10
N ARG A 100 -7.85 16.87 -1.00
CA ARG A 100 -8.46 15.52 -0.96
C ARG A 100 -7.60 14.46 -1.62
N ASN A 101 -6.29 14.61 -1.50
CA ASN A 101 -5.31 13.74 -2.11
C ASN A 101 -4.18 13.46 -1.10
N PHE A 102 -3.97 12.20 -0.81
CA PHE A 102 -3.09 11.73 0.25
C PHE A 102 -2.02 10.79 -0.30
N ILE A 103 -0.98 10.59 0.49
CA ILE A 103 0.09 9.63 0.20
C ILE A 103 0.30 8.77 1.43
N ILE A 104 0.10 7.45 1.30
CA ILE A 104 0.41 6.46 2.33
C ILE A 104 1.75 5.82 1.99
N VAL A 105 2.71 5.94 2.90
CA VAL A 105 4.05 5.39 2.74
C VAL A 105 4.29 4.31 3.78
N GLN A 106 4.69 3.11 3.33
CA GLN A 106 5.28 2.10 4.21
C GLN A 106 6.79 2.12 4.06
N ASP A 107 7.52 2.46 5.14
CA ASP A 107 8.97 2.29 5.21
C ASP A 107 9.28 0.79 5.41
N ALA A 108 9.83 0.16 4.38
CA ALA A 108 10.14 -1.28 4.42
C ALA A 108 11.29 -1.60 5.39
N SER A 109 12.14 -0.62 5.71
CA SER A 109 13.30 -0.80 6.62
C SER A 109 12.89 -0.72 8.09
N LEU A 110 11.98 0.21 8.42
CA LEU A 110 11.53 0.47 9.78
C LEU A 110 10.18 -0.19 10.09
N GLY A 111 9.44 -0.64 9.08
CA GLY A 111 8.11 -1.24 9.22
C GLY A 111 6.97 -0.23 9.43
N HIS A 112 7.28 1.07 9.58
CA HIS A 112 6.31 2.12 9.84
C HIS A 112 5.42 2.41 8.63
N VAL A 113 4.16 2.73 8.90
CA VAL A 113 3.22 3.28 7.92
C VAL A 113 2.89 4.71 8.30
N LYS A 114 3.09 5.63 7.37
CA LYS A 114 2.88 7.07 7.56
C LYS A 114 1.86 7.59 6.56
N LEU A 115 1.00 8.51 7.01
CA LEU A 115 0.08 9.26 6.15
C LEU A 115 0.62 10.67 5.93
N TYR A 116 0.58 11.14 4.69
CA TYR A 116 0.95 12.49 4.30
C TYR A 116 -0.13 13.13 3.44
N GLU A 117 -0.21 14.46 3.47
CA GLU A 117 -0.93 15.21 2.44
C GLU A 117 -0.13 15.26 1.14
N SER A 118 -0.84 15.44 0.03
CA SER A 118 -0.23 15.65 -1.29
C SER A 118 0.76 16.81 -1.33
N SER A 119 0.49 17.87 -0.57
CA SER A 119 1.35 19.04 -0.41
C SER A 119 2.75 18.71 0.08
N SER A 120 2.93 17.60 0.80
CA SER A 120 4.22 17.15 1.33
C SER A 120 5.14 16.52 0.27
N ILE A 121 4.71 16.39 -0.99
CA ILE A 121 5.45 15.66 -2.02
C ILE A 121 6.91 16.12 -2.18
N HIS A 122 7.19 17.41 -2.07
CA HIS A 122 8.55 17.93 -2.18
C HIS A 122 9.47 17.40 -1.07
N GLY A 123 8.98 17.34 0.17
CA GLY A 123 9.70 16.74 1.28
C GLY A 123 9.95 15.25 1.08
N LEU A 124 8.94 14.52 0.59
CA LEU A 124 9.03 13.08 0.33
C LEU A 124 10.08 12.72 -0.73
N LEU A 125 10.35 13.60 -1.67
CA LEU A 125 11.40 13.44 -2.67
C LEU A 125 12.80 13.60 -2.09
N VAL A 126 12.94 14.31 -0.97
CA VAL A 126 14.22 14.60 -0.28
C VAL A 126 14.45 13.56 0.82
N ASP A 127 13.57 13.55 1.82
CA ASP A 127 13.59 12.59 2.92
C ASP A 127 12.20 12.47 3.56
N HIS A 128 11.55 11.31 3.36
CA HIS A 128 10.22 11.07 3.93
C HIS A 128 10.27 10.85 5.45
N ARG A 129 11.45 10.57 6.02
CA ARG A 129 11.59 10.33 7.47
C ARG A 129 11.57 11.64 8.23
N GLU A 130 12.20 12.68 7.65
CA GLU A 130 12.26 14.03 8.20
C GLU A 130 11.02 14.86 7.82
N THR A 131 10.26 14.45 6.80
CA THR A 131 9.03 15.15 6.39
C THR A 131 7.94 14.92 7.43
N PRO A 132 7.30 15.99 7.94
CA PRO A 132 6.19 15.87 8.88
C PRO A 132 5.04 15.04 8.26
N SER A 133 4.60 14.02 8.98
CA SER A 133 3.46 13.19 8.62
C SER A 133 2.23 13.56 9.44
N LEU A 134 1.04 13.33 8.90
CA LEU A 134 -0.23 13.52 9.60
C LEU A 134 -0.45 12.47 10.68
N ALA A 135 -0.01 11.23 10.43
CA ALA A 135 -0.11 10.10 11.35
C ALA A 135 0.98 9.07 11.08
N ILE A 136 1.36 8.30 12.11
CA ILE A 136 2.34 7.19 12.05
C ILE A 136 1.72 6.00 12.78
N ASP A 137 1.60 4.85 12.09
CA ASP A 137 1.16 3.54 12.62
C ASP A 137 -0.20 3.51 13.36
N ASP A 138 -0.86 4.63 13.52
CA ASP A 138 -2.18 4.75 14.12
C ASP A 138 -3.27 4.69 13.04
N TRP A 139 -3.76 3.50 12.76
CA TRP A 139 -4.75 3.27 11.72
C TRP A 139 -6.11 3.92 12.02
N GLN A 140 -6.49 4.03 13.29
CA GLN A 140 -7.73 4.71 13.67
C GLN A 140 -7.61 6.22 13.41
N HIS A 141 -6.44 6.78 13.71
CA HIS A 141 -6.15 8.18 13.41
C HIS A 141 -6.05 8.41 11.89
N ILE A 142 -5.37 7.53 11.15
CA ILE A 142 -5.31 7.57 9.69
C ILE A 142 -6.71 7.57 9.09
N GLU A 143 -7.59 6.66 9.51
CA GLU A 143 -8.97 6.60 9.02
C GLU A 143 -9.73 7.91 9.33
N ARG A 144 -9.63 8.42 10.56
CA ARG A 144 -10.25 9.70 10.94
C ARG A 144 -9.77 10.87 10.09
N LEU A 145 -8.47 10.98 9.84
CA LEU A 145 -7.90 12.04 9.01
C LEU A 145 -8.38 11.96 7.56
N LEU A 146 -8.40 10.76 6.97
CA LEU A 146 -8.92 10.55 5.63
C LEU A 146 -10.40 10.93 5.51
N LEU A 147 -11.19 10.71 6.56
CA LEU A 147 -12.61 11.06 6.62
C LEU A 147 -12.86 12.53 7.01
N ALA A 148 -11.94 13.17 7.73
CA ALA A 148 -12.09 14.57 8.18
C ALA A 148 -11.71 15.60 7.11
N ALA A 149 -11.07 15.21 6.01
CA ALA A 149 -10.52 16.09 4.98
C ALA A 149 -11.57 16.93 4.20
N HIS A 150 -12.77 17.14 4.75
CA HIS A 150 -13.92 17.73 4.07
C HIS A 150 -14.60 18.88 4.79
N SER A 151 -14.03 19.34 5.91
CA SER A 151 -14.64 20.42 6.71
C SER A 151 -14.45 21.82 6.12
N ASP A 152 -13.72 21.96 5.02
CA ASP A 152 -13.44 23.23 4.37
C ASP A 152 -14.20 23.35 3.03
N ALA A 153 -15.51 23.45 3.12
CA ALA A 153 -16.37 23.92 2.02
C ALA A 153 -16.96 25.28 2.38
#